data_fe98183854ff2d2a684af36f3d7ddcff
#
_entry.id   fe98183854ff2d2a684af36f3d7ddcff
#
_cell.length_a   1.000
_cell.length_b   1.000
_cell.length_c   1.000
_cell.angle_alpha   90.00
_cell.angle_beta   90.00
_cell.angle_gamma   90.00
#
_symmetry.space_group_name_H-M   'P 1'
#
loop_
_entity.id
_entity.type
_entity.pdbx_description
1 polymer ?
#
loop_
_entity_poly.entity_id
_entity_poly.type
_entity_poly.pdbx_seq_one_letter_code
_entity_poly.pdbx_strand_id
1 'polypeptide(L)'
;MASRREYTDAEVDAAVAALSDPDRLAQAQRVVELSAPALQRILNQALAEENWFDTAHQQQVLEAAGQADIDQRLHAVRLLLAEETRVAMLIGVAVGFELAHELIDHEET
;
A
#
# COMPACT_ATOMS: atom_id res chain seq x y z
N MET A 1 -0.88 -25.77 -5.50
CA MET A 1 -1.41 -24.66 -4.67
C MET A 1 -0.26 -23.82 -4.11
N ALA A 2 -0.28 -22.52 -4.32
CA ALA A 2 0.75 -21.65 -3.77
C ALA A 2 0.64 -21.63 -2.24
N SER A 3 1.71 -21.90 -1.54
CA SER A 3 1.71 -21.98 -0.08
C SER A 3 2.13 -20.65 0.53
N ARG A 4 1.55 -20.33 1.68
CA ARG A 4 1.91 -19.16 2.48
C ARG A 4 3.04 -19.55 3.42
N ARG A 5 4.18 -19.90 2.85
CA ARG A 5 5.37 -20.24 3.62
C ARG A 5 6.12 -18.97 4.04
N GLU A 6 6.91 -19.10 5.05
CA GLU A 6 7.84 -18.04 5.40
C GLU A 6 8.99 -18.03 4.40
N TYR A 7 9.46 -16.84 4.09
CA TYR A 7 10.55 -16.63 3.14
C TYR A 7 11.79 -16.16 3.88
N THR A 8 12.95 -16.61 3.42
CA THR A 8 14.23 -16.12 3.96
C THR A 8 14.50 -14.70 3.48
N ASP A 9 15.36 -13.99 4.20
CA ASP A 9 15.79 -12.65 3.78
C ASP A 9 16.41 -12.67 2.39
N ALA A 10 17.20 -13.70 2.09
CA ALA A 10 17.83 -13.86 0.78
C ALA A 10 16.79 -14.03 -0.34
N GLU A 11 15.73 -14.79 -0.08
CA GLU A 11 14.64 -14.97 -1.03
C GLU A 11 13.90 -13.66 -1.27
N VAL A 12 13.64 -12.89 -0.23
CA VAL A 12 12.99 -11.59 -0.34
C VAL A 12 13.87 -10.61 -1.11
N ASP A 13 15.15 -10.56 -0.80
CA ASP A 13 16.11 -9.67 -1.48
C ASP A 13 16.20 -9.98 -2.97
N ALA A 14 16.23 -11.26 -3.33
CA ALA A 14 16.25 -11.68 -4.72
C ALA A 14 14.97 -11.29 -5.46
N ALA A 15 13.82 -11.43 -4.81
CA ALA A 15 12.53 -11.05 -5.37
C ALA A 15 12.45 -9.53 -5.59
N VAL A 16 12.90 -8.75 -4.61
CA VAL A 16 12.93 -7.28 -4.73
C VAL A 16 13.84 -6.86 -5.88
N ALA A 17 15.01 -7.48 -6.00
CA ALA A 17 15.93 -7.18 -7.10
C ALA A 17 15.30 -7.47 -8.47
N ALA A 18 14.52 -8.53 -8.58
CA ALA A 18 13.79 -8.86 -9.80
C ALA A 18 12.74 -7.81 -10.17
N LEU A 19 12.17 -7.13 -9.18
CA LEU A 19 11.20 -6.06 -9.41
C LEU A 19 11.82 -4.77 -9.93
N SER A 20 13.14 -4.68 -9.97
CA SER A 20 13.84 -3.53 -10.55
C SER A 20 13.72 -3.43 -12.07
N ASP A 21 13.22 -4.49 -12.72
CA ASP A 21 12.97 -4.47 -14.16
C ASP A 21 11.76 -3.59 -14.48
N PRO A 22 11.95 -2.46 -15.21
CA PRO A 22 10.85 -1.55 -15.52
C PRO A 22 9.74 -2.19 -16.35
N ASP A 23 10.07 -3.15 -17.22
CA ASP A 23 9.09 -3.82 -18.06
C ASP A 23 8.14 -4.68 -17.22
N ARG A 24 8.65 -5.33 -16.19
CA ARG A 24 7.83 -6.13 -15.27
C ARG A 24 6.84 -5.25 -14.51
N LEU A 25 7.31 -4.12 -14.00
CA LEU A 25 6.45 -3.18 -13.28
C LEU A 25 5.41 -2.57 -14.20
N ALA A 26 5.78 -2.24 -15.44
CA ALA A 26 4.84 -1.70 -16.41
C ALA A 26 3.72 -2.69 -16.75
N GLN A 27 4.06 -3.97 -16.90
CA GLN A 27 3.06 -5.02 -17.12
C GLN A 27 2.14 -5.18 -15.92
N ALA A 28 2.71 -5.21 -14.71
CA ALA A 28 1.93 -5.31 -13.48
C ALA A 28 0.97 -4.13 -13.35
N GLN A 29 1.44 -2.93 -13.65
CA GLN A 29 0.62 -1.72 -13.62
C GLN A 29 -0.57 -1.81 -14.56
N ARG A 30 -0.37 -2.35 -15.75
CA ARG A 30 -1.46 -2.55 -16.73
C ARG A 30 -2.53 -3.52 -16.20
N VAL A 31 -2.10 -4.61 -15.56
CA VAL A 31 -3.02 -5.57 -14.96
C VAL A 31 -3.83 -4.90 -13.85
N VAL A 32 -3.17 -4.14 -12.99
CA VAL A 32 -3.80 -3.43 -11.88
C VAL A 32 -4.80 -2.40 -12.39
N GLU A 33 -4.45 -1.64 -13.42
CA GLU A 33 -5.35 -0.64 -14.02
C GLU A 33 -6.64 -1.27 -14.57
N LEU A 34 -6.53 -2.44 -15.20
CA LEU A 34 -7.70 -3.17 -15.68
C LEU A 34 -8.60 -3.65 -14.55
N SER A 35 -8.01 -3.92 -13.38
CA SER A 35 -8.72 -4.41 -12.21
C SER A 35 -9.15 -3.29 -11.25
N ALA A 36 -8.78 -2.03 -11.55
CA ALA A 36 -8.92 -0.91 -10.62
C ALA A 36 -10.32 -0.73 -10.04
N PRO A 37 -11.42 -0.83 -10.82
CA PRO A 37 -12.76 -0.64 -10.25
C PRO A 37 -13.11 -1.67 -9.17
N ALA A 38 -12.69 -2.92 -9.31
CA ALA A 38 -12.93 -3.95 -8.32
C ALA A 38 -11.96 -3.83 -7.14
N LEU A 39 -10.69 -3.54 -7.42
CA LEU A 39 -9.66 -3.39 -6.41
C LEU A 39 -9.90 -2.19 -5.50
N GLN A 40 -10.51 -1.12 -6.02
CA GLN A 40 -10.77 0.09 -5.23
C GLN A 40 -11.59 -0.22 -3.98
N ARG A 41 -12.60 -1.07 -4.11
CA ARG A 41 -13.43 -1.46 -2.97
C ARG A 41 -12.62 -2.23 -1.92
N ILE A 42 -11.77 -3.15 -2.37
CA ILE A 42 -10.91 -3.95 -1.48
C ILE A 42 -9.91 -3.05 -0.75
N LEU A 43 -9.31 -2.10 -1.48
CA LEU A 43 -8.36 -1.16 -0.88
C LEU A 43 -9.03 -0.26 0.15
N ASN A 44 -10.23 0.23 -0.14
CA ASN A 44 -10.99 1.04 0.81
C ASN A 44 -11.34 0.26 2.08
N GLN A 45 -11.72 -1.00 1.92
CA GLN A 45 -12.01 -1.88 3.05
C GLN A 45 -10.77 -2.12 3.91
N ALA A 46 -9.62 -2.36 3.28
CA ALA A 46 -8.35 -2.56 3.99
C ALA A 46 -7.95 -1.32 4.79
N LEU A 47 -8.13 -0.13 4.21
CA LEU A 47 -7.87 1.12 4.92
C LEU A 47 -8.78 1.29 6.13
N ALA A 48 -10.05 0.94 6.00
CA ALA A 48 -11.02 1.04 7.09
C ALA A 48 -10.68 0.06 8.24
N GLU A 49 -10.24 -1.16 7.91
CA GLU A 49 -9.87 -2.17 8.90
C GLU A 49 -8.63 -1.79 9.70
N GLU A 50 -7.72 -1.00 9.11
CA GLU A 50 -6.53 -0.51 9.80
C GLU A 50 -6.80 0.71 10.68
N ASN A 51 -8.07 1.07 10.89
CA ASN A 51 -8.47 2.24 11.67
C ASN A 51 -7.85 3.54 11.17
N TRP A 52 -7.71 3.64 9.85
CA TRP A 52 -7.07 4.77 9.20
C TRP A 52 -7.70 6.11 9.56
N PHE A 53 -9.03 6.11 9.79
CA PHE A 53 -9.81 7.30 10.08
C PHE A 53 -10.28 7.35 11.54
N ASP A 54 -9.49 6.82 12.48
CA ASP A 54 -9.83 6.85 13.90
C ASP A 54 -9.66 8.26 14.48
N THR A 55 -10.05 8.41 15.76
CA THR A 55 -10.00 9.69 16.47
C THR A 55 -8.56 10.23 16.55
N ALA A 56 -7.58 9.35 16.78
CA ALA A 56 -6.18 9.77 16.89
C ALA A 56 -5.68 10.37 15.58
N HIS A 57 -6.05 9.75 14.45
CA HIS A 57 -5.72 10.27 13.14
C HIS A 57 -6.33 11.63 12.89
N GLN A 58 -7.62 11.80 13.23
CA GLN A 58 -8.32 13.09 13.09
C GLN A 58 -7.66 14.17 13.91
N GLN A 59 -7.22 13.85 15.14
CA GLN A 59 -6.50 14.80 15.98
C GLN A 59 -5.17 15.21 15.38
N GLN A 60 -4.43 14.27 14.78
CA GLN A 60 -3.17 14.58 14.10
C GLN A 60 -3.38 15.55 12.93
N VAL A 61 -4.45 15.36 12.18
CA VAL A 61 -4.81 16.27 11.07
C VAL A 61 -5.12 17.67 11.62
N LEU A 62 -5.91 17.74 12.68
CA LEU A 62 -6.28 19.02 13.29
C LEU A 62 -5.05 19.76 13.86
N GLU A 63 -4.15 19.04 14.51
CA GLU A 63 -2.91 19.62 15.03
C GLU A 63 -2.02 20.16 13.92
N ALA A 64 -1.85 19.39 12.85
CA ALA A 64 -1.03 19.79 11.71
C ALA A 64 -1.62 21.03 11.03
N ALA A 65 -2.94 21.04 10.80
CA ALA A 65 -3.63 22.14 10.14
C ALA A 65 -3.75 23.37 11.05
N GLY A 66 -3.69 23.18 12.36
CA GLY A 66 -3.87 24.23 13.35
C GLY A 66 -2.62 25.01 13.75
N GLN A 67 -1.46 24.70 13.17
CA GLN A 67 -0.23 25.45 13.46
C GLN A 67 -0.40 26.91 13.06
N ALA A 68 -0.01 27.83 13.97
CA ALA A 68 -0.21 29.25 13.76
C ALA A 68 0.70 29.83 12.68
N ASP A 69 1.96 29.40 12.64
CA ASP A 69 2.91 29.82 11.63
C ASP A 69 2.71 29.02 10.34
N ILE A 70 2.64 29.72 9.21
CA ILE A 70 2.36 29.06 7.92
C ILE A 70 3.45 28.06 7.52
N ASP A 71 4.72 28.36 7.79
CA ASP A 71 5.82 27.47 7.46
C ASP A 71 5.77 26.20 8.30
N GLN A 72 5.47 26.34 9.59
CA GLN A 72 5.28 25.20 10.48
C GLN A 72 4.07 24.38 10.10
N ARG A 73 2.98 25.03 9.70
CA ARG A 73 1.79 24.36 9.23
C ARG A 73 2.07 23.52 7.98
N LEU A 74 2.73 24.10 7.00
CA LEU A 74 3.09 23.38 5.76
C LEU A 74 4.00 22.19 6.06
N HIS A 75 4.98 22.38 6.93
CA HIS A 75 5.89 21.30 7.32
C HIS A 75 5.14 20.15 8.00
N ALA A 76 4.26 20.48 8.96
CA ALA A 76 3.48 19.48 9.68
C ALA A 76 2.53 18.70 8.75
N VAL A 77 1.86 19.39 7.84
CA VAL A 77 0.96 18.76 6.88
C VAL A 77 1.74 17.85 5.93
N ARG A 78 2.92 18.29 5.45
CA ARG A 78 3.76 17.47 4.57
C ARG A 78 4.26 16.20 5.26
N LEU A 79 4.63 16.29 6.53
CA LEU A 79 5.04 15.11 7.31
C LEU A 79 3.87 14.12 7.44
N LEU A 80 2.68 14.63 7.75
CA LEU A 80 1.50 13.80 7.87
C LEU A 80 1.17 13.11 6.56
N LEU A 81 1.20 13.84 5.43
CA LEU A 81 0.97 13.27 4.11
C LEU A 81 1.99 12.19 3.76
N ALA A 82 3.26 12.41 4.11
CA ALA A 82 4.31 11.42 3.87
C ALA A 82 4.05 10.13 4.66
N GLU A 83 3.64 10.25 5.91
CA GLU A 83 3.31 9.08 6.74
C GLU A 83 2.10 8.33 6.21
N GLU A 84 1.04 9.05 5.84
CA GLU A 84 -0.15 8.45 5.26
C GLU A 84 0.16 7.73 3.94
N THR A 85 0.98 8.35 3.10
CA THR A 85 1.39 7.76 1.84
C THR A 85 2.16 6.46 2.07
N ARG A 86 3.08 6.46 3.03
CA ARG A 86 3.86 5.27 3.35
C ARG A 86 2.97 4.12 3.80
N VAL A 87 2.03 4.39 4.71
CA VAL A 87 1.11 3.36 5.20
C VAL A 87 0.19 2.87 4.08
N ALA A 88 -0.34 3.77 3.28
CA ALA A 88 -1.18 3.42 2.13
C ALA A 88 -0.42 2.53 1.13
N MET A 89 0.85 2.83 0.88
CA MET A 89 1.69 2.02 0.00
C MET A 89 1.89 0.61 0.55
N LEU A 90 2.14 0.47 1.86
CA LEU A 90 2.29 -0.84 2.51
C LEU A 90 1.00 -1.66 2.43
N ILE A 91 -0.15 -1.02 2.64
CA ILE A 91 -1.45 -1.69 2.49
C ILE A 91 -1.64 -2.14 1.04
N GLY A 92 -1.29 -1.29 0.08
CA GLY A 92 -1.36 -1.63 -1.34
C GLY A 92 -0.49 -2.83 -1.69
N VAL A 93 0.72 -2.89 -1.13
CA VAL A 93 1.61 -4.05 -1.31
C VAL A 93 0.99 -5.31 -0.74
N ALA A 94 0.40 -5.24 0.45
CA ALA A 94 -0.24 -6.40 1.08
C ALA A 94 -1.42 -6.91 0.24
N VAL A 95 -2.27 -6.02 -0.24
CA VAL A 95 -3.39 -6.37 -1.10
C VAL A 95 -2.89 -6.97 -2.42
N GLY A 96 -1.86 -6.39 -3.01
CA GLY A 96 -1.24 -6.90 -4.25
C GLY A 96 -0.64 -8.28 -4.05
N PHE A 97 -0.01 -8.52 -2.91
CA PHE A 97 0.56 -9.83 -2.57
C PHE A 97 -0.54 -10.89 -2.49
N GLU A 98 -1.65 -10.58 -1.82
CA GLU A 98 -2.79 -11.49 -1.74
C GLU A 98 -3.43 -11.72 -3.10
N LEU A 99 -3.55 -10.68 -3.91
CA LEU A 99 -4.07 -10.80 -5.27
C LEU A 99 -3.21 -11.74 -6.10
N ALA A 100 -1.90 -11.62 -6.02
CA ALA A 100 -0.97 -12.49 -6.73
C ALA A 100 -1.12 -13.94 -6.30
N HIS A 101 -1.28 -14.20 -5.00
CA HIS A 101 -1.50 -15.54 -4.48
C HIS A 101 -2.81 -16.14 -5.01
N GLU A 102 -3.88 -15.36 -5.02
CA GLU A 102 -5.17 -15.82 -5.53
C GLU A 102 -5.08 -16.19 -7.02
N LEU A 103 -4.40 -15.37 -7.81
CA LEU A 103 -4.24 -15.65 -9.24
C LEU A 103 -3.41 -16.90 -9.49
N ILE A 104 -2.34 -17.11 -8.72
CA ILE A 104 -1.50 -18.30 -8.84
C ILE A 104 -2.26 -19.54 -8.42
N ASP A 105 -2.95 -19.51 -7.29
CA ASP A 105 -3.76 -20.62 -6.80
C ASP A 105 -4.84 -20.99 -7.82
N HIS A 106 -5.45 -20.00 -8.44
CA HIS A 106 -6.47 -20.22 -9.46
C HIS A 106 -5.90 -20.89 -10.70
N GLU A 107 -4.69 -20.51 -11.12
CA GLU A 107 -4.01 -21.14 -12.24
C GLU A 107 -3.64 -22.60 -11.97
N GLU A 108 -3.30 -22.93 -10.72
CA GLU A 108 -2.91 -24.27 -10.30
C GLU A 108 -4.11 -25.22 -10.13
N THR A 109 -5.29 -24.68 -10.03
CA THR A 109 -6.52 -25.49 -9.92
C THR A 109 -7.16 -25.75 -11.27
#